data_923ab90c62b6a6447c708f35d49c64f6
#
_entry.id   923ab90c62b6a6447c708f35d49c64f6
#
_cell.length_a   1.000
_cell.length_b   1.000
_cell.length_c   1.000
_cell.angle_alpha   90.00
_cell.angle_beta   90.00
_cell.angle_gamma   90.00
#
_symmetry.space_group_name_H-M   'P 1'
#
loop_
_entity.id
_entity.type
_entity.pdbx_description
1 polymer ?
#
loop_
_entity_poly.entity_id
_entity_poly.type
_entity_poly.pdbx_seq_one_letter_code
_entity_poly.pdbx_strand_id
1 'polypeptide(L)'
;MEKKELLTKGKAKELYKTDDESKLVMDFTDDTSAFDGKKIEQLAGKGTVNNRFNNFIMNHLDSKGVSCHLLEELNDHESLVLSLDMFPIECVVRNYAAGSICKRLGLEIGRASCRERV
;
A
#
# COMPACT_ATOMS: atom_id res chain seq x y z
N MET A 1 18.00 -7.20 10.45
CA MET A 1 18.18 -5.74 10.34
C MET A 1 17.29 -5.09 11.38
N GLU A 2 17.82 -4.20 12.19
CA GLU A 2 17.07 -3.62 13.31
C GLU A 2 16.25 -2.41 12.88
N LYS A 3 15.02 -2.32 13.37
CA LYS A 3 14.18 -1.14 13.29
C LYS A 3 14.80 0.00 14.09
N LYS A 4 14.89 1.18 13.50
CA LYS A 4 15.31 2.40 14.17
C LYS A 4 14.14 3.36 14.35
N GLU A 5 14.30 4.55 13.90
CA GLU A 5 13.35 5.64 14.01
C GLU A 5 12.17 5.48 13.05
N LEU A 6 10.97 5.78 13.51
CA LEU A 6 9.78 5.86 12.68
C LEU A 6 9.92 7.00 11.67
N LEU A 7 9.88 6.68 10.38
CA LEU A 7 9.95 7.65 9.29
C LEU A 7 8.57 8.21 8.93
N THR A 8 7.60 7.32 8.76
CA THR A 8 6.25 7.68 8.32
C THR A 8 5.23 6.69 8.84
N LYS A 9 4.07 7.21 9.24
CA LYS A 9 2.90 6.42 9.64
C LYS A 9 1.75 6.64 8.67
N GLY A 10 1.27 5.57 8.05
CA GLY A 10 0.06 5.54 7.22
C GLY A 10 -1.14 4.96 7.96
N LYS A 11 -2.24 4.72 7.23
CA LYS A 11 -3.49 4.16 7.79
C LYS A 11 -3.40 2.69 8.20
N ALA A 12 -2.52 1.93 7.58
CA ALA A 12 -2.41 0.47 7.78
C ALA A 12 -0.96 -0.01 7.83
N LYS A 13 0.01 0.88 7.72
CA LYS A 13 1.44 0.54 7.72
C LYS A 13 2.29 1.68 8.25
N GLU A 14 3.44 1.33 8.77
CA GLU A 14 4.46 2.22 9.27
C GLU A 14 5.80 1.91 8.58
N LEU A 15 6.59 2.94 8.32
CA LEU A 15 7.93 2.81 7.75
C LEU A 15 8.97 3.23 8.77
N TYR A 16 9.96 2.37 8.97
CA TYR A 16 11.06 2.58 9.90
C TYR A 16 12.40 2.63 9.16
N LYS A 17 13.27 3.51 9.60
CA LYS A 17 14.66 3.55 9.15
C LYS A 17 15.40 2.30 9.62
N THR A 18 16.45 1.94 8.88
CA THR A 18 17.40 0.88 9.24
C THR A 18 18.83 1.43 9.40
N ASP A 19 19.79 0.56 9.58
CA ASP A 19 21.22 0.92 9.55
C ASP A 19 21.71 1.32 8.15
N ASP A 20 20.98 0.88 7.11
CA ASP A 20 21.26 1.16 5.71
C ASP A 20 20.21 2.16 5.19
N GLU A 21 20.66 3.37 4.83
CA GLU A 21 19.78 4.44 4.34
C GLU A 21 19.02 4.07 3.06
N SER A 22 19.52 3.08 2.32
CA SER A 22 18.86 2.59 1.10
C SER A 22 17.69 1.63 1.37
N LYS A 23 17.48 1.25 2.64
CA LYS A 23 16.51 0.25 3.05
C LYS A 23 15.62 0.73 4.18
N LEU A 24 14.37 0.32 4.15
CA LEU A 24 13.38 0.60 5.19
C LEU A 24 12.72 -0.70 5.65
N VAL A 25 12.25 -0.72 6.89
CA VAL A 25 11.33 -1.75 7.37
C VAL A 25 9.90 -1.23 7.23
N MET A 26 9.09 -1.95 6.48
CA MET A 26 7.66 -1.71 6.37
C MET A 26 6.91 -2.66 7.31
N ASP A 27 6.26 -2.09 8.29
CA ASP A 27 5.46 -2.79 9.30
C ASP A 27 3.98 -2.59 8.99
N PHE A 28 3.24 -3.67 8.78
CA PHE A 28 1.81 -3.64 8.57
C PHE A 28 1.08 -3.75 9.91
N THR A 29 0.33 -2.73 10.24
CA THR A 29 -0.42 -2.65 11.49
C THR A 29 -1.81 -3.28 11.38
N ASP A 30 -2.38 -3.60 12.53
CA ASP A 30 -3.76 -4.11 12.63
C ASP A 30 -4.81 -2.99 12.61
N ASP A 31 -4.38 -1.76 12.43
CA ASP A 31 -5.27 -0.59 12.40
C ASP A 31 -6.21 -0.66 11.18
N THR A 32 -7.48 -0.44 11.44
CA THR A 32 -8.53 -0.32 10.42
C THR A 32 -9.18 1.05 10.53
N SER A 33 -9.21 1.75 9.41
CA SER A 33 -9.81 3.08 9.32
C SER A 33 -11.03 3.06 8.39
N ALA A 34 -12.14 3.61 8.87
CA ALA A 34 -13.35 3.82 8.08
C ALA A 34 -13.77 5.29 8.10
N PHE A 35 -14.60 5.70 7.11
CA PHE A 35 -15.15 7.04 6.98
C PHE A 35 -14.08 8.16 7.03
N ASP A 36 -13.03 8.03 6.21
CA ASP A 36 -11.91 8.98 6.13
C ASP A 36 -11.20 9.22 7.47
N GLY A 37 -11.01 8.15 8.27
CA GLY A 37 -10.32 8.19 9.55
C GLY A 37 -11.17 8.58 10.75
N LYS A 38 -12.49 8.75 10.58
CA LYS A 38 -13.40 9.07 11.70
C LYS A 38 -13.61 7.90 12.65
N LYS A 39 -13.41 6.67 12.17
CA LYS A 39 -13.47 5.46 12.98
C LYS A 39 -12.19 4.67 12.78
N ILE A 40 -11.46 4.45 13.86
CA ILE A 40 -10.25 3.64 13.89
C ILE A 40 -10.48 2.50 14.87
N GLU A 41 -10.34 1.27 14.39
CA GLU A 41 -10.43 0.05 15.20
C GLU A 41 -9.24 -0.84 14.90
N GLN A 42 -8.85 -1.68 15.84
CA GLN A 42 -7.84 -2.71 15.62
C GLN A 42 -8.51 -4.03 15.27
N LEU A 43 -8.07 -4.64 14.19
CA LEU A 43 -8.49 -5.96 13.76
C LEU A 43 -7.31 -6.92 13.81
N ALA A 44 -7.28 -7.77 14.81
CA ALA A 44 -6.19 -8.71 15.04
C ALA A 44 -5.89 -9.57 13.80
N GLY A 45 -4.62 -9.62 13.41
CA GLY A 45 -4.15 -10.38 12.25
C GLY A 45 -4.28 -9.67 10.91
N LYS A 46 -4.85 -8.47 10.84
CA LYS A 46 -4.95 -7.71 9.59
C LYS A 46 -3.57 -7.37 9.03
N GLY A 47 -2.63 -6.96 9.88
CA GLY A 47 -1.26 -6.66 9.48
C GLY A 47 -0.57 -7.87 8.83
N THR A 48 -0.72 -9.04 9.43
CA THR A 48 -0.19 -10.30 8.88
C THR A 48 -0.77 -10.63 7.51
N VAL A 49 -2.08 -10.54 7.35
CA VAL A 49 -2.74 -10.79 6.05
C VAL A 49 -2.25 -9.80 5.00
N ASN A 50 -2.18 -8.51 5.35
CA ASN A 50 -1.73 -7.47 4.43
C ASN A 50 -0.26 -7.67 4.01
N ASN A 51 0.62 -8.02 4.95
CA ASN A 51 2.02 -8.28 4.65
C ASN A 51 2.18 -9.47 3.70
N ARG A 52 1.54 -10.60 4.00
CA ARG A 52 1.61 -11.81 3.17
C ARG A 52 1.04 -11.56 1.78
N PHE A 53 -0.09 -10.87 1.69
CA PHE A 53 -0.70 -10.55 0.39
C PHE A 53 0.17 -9.59 -0.42
N ASN A 54 0.72 -8.55 0.21
CA ASN A 54 1.65 -7.64 -0.44
C ASN A 54 2.87 -8.40 -0.99
N ASN A 55 3.50 -9.24 -0.18
CA ASN A 55 4.69 -9.98 -0.57
C ASN A 55 4.39 -10.97 -1.70
N PHE A 56 3.23 -11.64 -1.66
CA PHE A 56 2.78 -12.52 -2.73
C PHE A 56 2.66 -11.77 -4.07
N ILE A 57 2.01 -10.61 -4.09
CA ILE A 57 1.84 -9.80 -5.30
C ILE A 57 3.19 -9.25 -5.79
N MET A 58 4.04 -8.73 -4.88
CA MET A 58 5.35 -8.18 -5.27
C MET A 58 6.26 -9.26 -5.87
N ASN A 59 6.31 -10.45 -5.28
CA ASN A 59 7.07 -11.58 -5.81
C ASN A 59 6.51 -12.05 -7.16
N HIS A 60 5.19 -12.04 -7.34
CA HIS A 60 4.59 -12.37 -8.62
C HIS A 60 4.98 -11.36 -9.71
N LEU A 61 4.93 -10.07 -9.41
CA LEU A 61 5.34 -9.01 -10.35
C LEU A 61 6.82 -9.13 -10.71
N ASP A 62 7.69 -9.35 -9.73
CA ASP A 62 9.12 -9.55 -9.95
C ASP A 62 9.39 -10.75 -10.87
N SER A 63 8.68 -11.87 -10.66
CA SER A 63 8.77 -13.05 -11.54
C SER A 63 8.34 -12.78 -13.00
N LYS A 64 7.61 -11.69 -13.25
CA LYS A 64 7.19 -11.22 -14.58
C LYS A 64 8.07 -10.11 -15.13
N GLY A 65 9.18 -9.77 -14.44
CA GLY A 65 10.13 -8.74 -14.87
C GLY A 65 9.72 -7.32 -14.51
N VAL A 66 8.74 -7.14 -13.61
CA VAL A 66 8.36 -5.85 -13.06
C VAL A 66 9.12 -5.61 -11.77
N SER A 67 10.08 -4.68 -11.78
CA SER A 67 10.87 -4.34 -10.60
C SER A 67 9.99 -3.80 -9.47
N CYS A 68 10.15 -4.35 -8.28
CA CYS A 68 9.42 -3.98 -7.07
C CYS A 68 10.38 -3.52 -5.97
N HIS A 69 9.82 -2.87 -4.95
CA HIS A 69 10.60 -2.38 -3.82
C HIS A 69 10.83 -3.42 -2.72
N LEU A 70 10.14 -4.55 -2.76
CA LEU A 70 10.28 -5.64 -1.79
C LEU A 70 11.66 -6.30 -1.93
N LEU A 71 12.39 -6.42 -0.82
CA LEU A 71 13.67 -7.12 -0.73
C LEU A 71 13.51 -8.48 -0.03
N GLU A 72 12.89 -8.47 1.15
CA GLU A 72 12.79 -9.66 2.00
C GLU A 72 11.59 -9.55 2.95
N GLU A 73 10.95 -10.68 3.25
CA GLU A 73 10.00 -10.80 4.35
C GLU A 73 10.75 -11.05 5.65
N LEU A 74 10.63 -10.14 6.63
CA LEU A 74 11.34 -10.26 7.90
C LEU A 74 10.59 -11.13 8.90
N ASN A 75 9.28 -10.94 8.97
CA ASN A 75 8.37 -11.72 9.83
C ASN A 75 6.93 -11.61 9.33
N ASP A 76 5.97 -12.10 10.11
CA ASP A 76 4.56 -12.17 9.71
C ASP A 76 3.93 -10.82 9.32
N HIS A 77 4.39 -9.71 9.87
CA HIS A 77 3.82 -8.38 9.60
C HIS A 77 4.83 -7.35 9.10
N GLU A 78 6.12 -7.70 9.01
CA GLU A 78 7.20 -6.79 8.60
C GLU A 78 7.94 -7.30 7.37
N SER A 79 8.26 -6.37 6.47
CA SER A 79 9.06 -6.61 5.28
C SER A 79 10.14 -5.57 5.10
N LEU A 80 11.29 -6.01 4.61
CA LEU A 80 12.40 -5.14 4.21
C LEU A 80 12.14 -4.65 2.79
N VAL A 81 12.19 -3.34 2.60
CA VAL A 81 11.93 -2.70 1.31
C VAL A 81 13.01 -1.68 0.96
N LEU A 82 13.14 -1.37 -0.32
CA LEU A 82 14.00 -0.29 -0.79
C LEU A 82 13.45 1.07 -0.34
N SER A 83 14.34 1.96 0.06
CA SER A 83 14.03 3.37 0.25
C SER A 83 13.98 4.05 -1.11
N LEU A 84 12.79 4.46 -1.53
CA LEU A 84 12.56 5.07 -2.84
C LEU A 84 12.11 6.52 -2.70
N ASP A 85 12.51 7.33 -3.67
CA ASP A 85 11.98 8.68 -3.83
C ASP A 85 10.63 8.60 -4.55
N MET A 86 9.56 8.83 -3.80
CA MET A 86 8.19 8.62 -4.27
C MET A 86 7.67 9.82 -5.04
N PHE A 87 7.03 9.57 -6.18
CA PHE A 87 6.23 10.62 -6.83
C PHE A 87 5.10 11.09 -5.91
N PRO A 88 4.85 12.41 -5.82
CA PRO A 88 3.80 12.94 -4.96
C PRO A 88 2.39 12.81 -5.58
N ILE A 89 2.12 11.70 -6.24
CA ILE A 89 0.85 11.38 -6.88
C ILE A 89 0.45 9.94 -6.56
N GLU A 90 -0.85 9.73 -6.39
CA GLU A 90 -1.45 8.40 -6.29
C GLU A 90 -2.04 7.99 -7.63
N CYS A 91 -1.56 6.87 -8.19
CA CYS A 91 -2.10 6.29 -9.42
C CYS A 91 -3.15 5.25 -9.07
N VAL A 92 -4.40 5.49 -9.45
CA VAL A 92 -5.52 4.59 -9.19
C VAL A 92 -6.11 4.10 -10.49
N VAL A 93 -6.12 2.78 -10.69
CA VAL A 93 -6.76 2.12 -11.83
C VAL A 93 -8.08 1.51 -11.38
N ARG A 94 -9.15 1.82 -12.10
CA ARG A 94 -10.51 1.32 -11.80
C ARG A 94 -11.24 0.94 -13.09
N ASN A 95 -12.00 -0.14 -13.01
CA ASN A 95 -12.88 -0.52 -14.13
C ASN A 95 -14.15 0.36 -14.17
N TYR A 96 -14.61 0.81 -13.01
CA TYR A 96 -15.83 1.60 -12.84
C TYR A 96 -15.55 2.87 -12.06
N ALA A 97 -16.25 3.94 -12.41
CA ALA A 97 -16.19 5.20 -11.68
C ALA A 97 -16.74 5.02 -10.25
N ALA A 98 -15.96 5.39 -9.26
CA ALA A 98 -16.34 5.38 -7.85
C ALA A 98 -15.49 6.36 -7.04
N GLY A 99 -16.00 6.82 -5.91
CA GLY A 99 -15.29 7.72 -5.01
C GLY A 99 -15.09 9.13 -5.56
N SER A 100 -13.94 9.73 -5.31
CA SER A 100 -13.67 11.15 -5.61
C SER A 100 -13.73 11.51 -7.09
N ILE A 101 -13.47 10.57 -8.01
CA ILE A 101 -13.54 10.83 -9.46
C ILE A 101 -14.96 11.18 -9.89
N CYS A 102 -15.98 10.54 -9.29
CA CYS A 102 -17.38 10.83 -9.58
C CYS A 102 -17.73 12.28 -9.23
N LYS A 103 -17.24 12.76 -8.09
CA LYS A 103 -17.45 14.15 -7.65
C LYS A 103 -16.71 15.14 -8.54
N ARG A 104 -15.47 14.85 -8.92
CA ARG A 104 -14.64 15.76 -9.75
C ARG A 104 -15.14 15.91 -11.17
N LEU A 105 -15.64 14.82 -11.75
CA LEU A 105 -16.05 14.78 -13.17
C LEU A 105 -17.57 14.77 -13.37
N GLY A 106 -18.37 14.84 -12.31
CA GLY A 106 -19.84 14.76 -12.37
C GLY A 106 -20.33 13.43 -12.95
N LEU A 107 -19.65 12.32 -12.66
CA LEU A 107 -20.00 11.00 -13.17
C LEU A 107 -20.92 10.26 -12.22
N GLU A 108 -21.80 9.43 -12.77
CA GLU A 108 -22.58 8.47 -11.98
C GLU A 108 -21.69 7.33 -11.50
N ILE A 109 -21.94 6.88 -10.26
CA ILE A 109 -21.25 5.72 -9.67
C ILE A 109 -21.58 4.47 -10.50
N GLY A 110 -20.53 3.67 -10.79
CA GLY A 110 -20.69 2.43 -11.56
C GLY A 110 -20.58 2.59 -13.07
N ARG A 111 -20.45 3.82 -13.59
CA ARG A 111 -20.17 4.04 -15.02
C ARG A 111 -18.80 3.48 -15.38
N ALA A 112 -18.67 2.80 -16.53
CA ALA A 112 -17.39 2.33 -17.01
C ALA A 112 -16.38 3.48 -17.16
N SER A 113 -15.17 3.31 -16.63
CA SER A 113 -14.13 4.34 -16.65
C SER A 113 -13.50 4.51 -18.05
N CYS A 114 -13.51 3.46 -18.86
CA CYS A 114 -13.18 3.53 -20.29
C CYS A 114 -14.45 3.59 -21.12
N ARG A 115 -14.55 4.63 -21.91
CA ARG A 115 -15.55 4.69 -22.99
C ARG A 115 -15.02 3.82 -24.13
N GLU A 116 -15.54 2.62 -24.28
CA GLU A 116 -15.43 1.94 -25.56
C GLU A 116 -16.06 2.85 -26.63
N ARG A 117 -15.22 3.36 -27.50
CA ARG A 117 -15.76 3.93 -28.76
C ARG A 117 -16.16 2.75 -29.61
N VAL A 118 -17.40 2.52 -29.68
CA VAL A 118 -17.97 1.72 -30.75
C VAL A 118 -17.83 2.50 -32.03
#